data_414c417d390cb8f5bebda74416d8b469
#
_entry.id   414c417d390cb8f5bebda74416d8b469
#
_cell.length_a   1.000
_cell.length_b   1.000
_cell.length_c   1.000
_cell.angle_alpha   90.00
_cell.angle_beta   90.00
_cell.angle_gamma   90.00
#
_symmetry.space_group_name_H-M   'P 1'
#
loop_
_entity.id
_entity.type
_entity.pdbx_description
1 polymer ?
#
loop_
_entity_poly.entity_id
_entity_poly.type
_entity_poly.pdbx_seq_one_letter_code
_entity_poly.pdbx_strand_id
1 'polypeptide(L)'
;MKIIKTYYLIDYENVGSEGFKGCEKLRETDIIHLFYTDNSRKIDLDIINDHGESKLITHKVPTGNQSADMHLGSYLGYLIGKECTGQDEECKIVVISKDTGFDHIIEFWKAEENVKISRNEKISGKQVQTRKQVKKQTSKEKDRQLAEQTDQ
;
A
#
# COMPACT_ATOMS: atom_id res chain seq x y z
N MET A 1 24.06 6.40 -6.86
CA MET A 1 22.73 6.84 -6.40
C MET A 1 21.74 5.71 -6.56
N LYS A 2 21.07 5.31 -5.49
CA LYS A 2 20.04 4.27 -5.57
C LYS A 2 18.78 4.85 -6.22
N ILE A 3 18.23 4.14 -7.19
CA ILE A 3 16.95 4.49 -7.80
C ILE A 3 15.85 3.92 -6.89
N ILE A 4 14.93 4.78 -6.45
CA ILE A 4 13.80 4.35 -5.64
C ILE A 4 12.58 4.23 -6.54
N LYS A 5 12.09 3.00 -6.72
CA LYS A 5 10.84 2.73 -7.42
C LYS A 5 9.74 2.51 -6.41
N THR A 6 8.60 3.16 -6.62
CA THR A 6 7.44 2.99 -5.75
C THR A 6 6.32 2.32 -6.54
N TYR A 7 5.82 1.22 -6.00
CA TYR A 7 4.71 0.46 -6.56
C TYR A 7 3.48 0.69 -5.70
N TYR A 8 2.42 1.21 -6.30
CA TYR A 8 1.13 1.39 -5.64
C TYR A 8 0.21 0.26 -6.09
N LEU A 9 -0.22 -0.58 -5.16
CA LEU A 9 -1.16 -1.67 -5.44
C LEU A 9 -2.52 -1.25 -4.91
N ILE A 10 -3.43 -0.91 -5.81
CA ILE A 10 -4.72 -0.32 -5.47
C ILE A 10 -5.81 -1.37 -5.47
N ASP A 11 -6.42 -1.59 -4.31
CA ASP A 11 -7.62 -2.40 -4.11
C ASP A 11 -8.84 -1.54 -4.48
N TYR A 12 -9.15 -1.49 -5.78
CA TYR A 12 -10.08 -0.51 -6.33
C TYR A 12 -11.52 -0.75 -5.89
N GLU A 13 -11.92 -2.00 -5.70
CA GLU A 13 -13.26 -2.31 -5.19
C GLU A 13 -13.48 -1.72 -3.79
N ASN A 14 -12.41 -1.63 -3.00
CA ASN A 14 -12.45 -1.09 -1.63
C ASN A 14 -12.39 0.44 -1.60
N VAL A 15 -11.47 1.05 -2.35
CA VAL A 15 -11.20 2.49 -2.24
C VAL A 15 -11.82 3.33 -3.36
N GLY A 16 -12.09 2.74 -4.53
CA GLY A 16 -12.59 3.49 -5.67
C GLY A 16 -11.64 4.57 -6.14
N SER A 17 -12.18 5.58 -6.84
CA SER A 17 -11.38 6.70 -7.36
C SER A 17 -10.73 7.53 -6.27
N GLU A 18 -11.28 7.56 -5.06
CA GLU A 18 -10.67 8.27 -3.92
C GLU A 18 -9.28 7.73 -3.60
N GLY A 19 -9.03 6.44 -3.83
CA GLY A 19 -7.72 5.83 -3.63
C GLY A 19 -6.62 6.43 -4.48
N PHE A 20 -6.97 7.03 -5.62
CA PHE A 20 -6.02 7.67 -6.53
C PHE A 20 -5.67 9.10 -6.15
N LYS A 21 -6.29 9.67 -5.13
CA LYS A 21 -6.08 11.07 -4.76
C LYS A 21 -4.60 11.36 -4.53
N GLY A 22 -4.06 12.33 -5.26
CA GLY A 22 -2.64 12.68 -5.24
C GLY A 22 -1.83 12.08 -6.38
N CYS A 23 -2.46 11.30 -7.27
CA CYS A 23 -1.75 10.63 -8.36
C CYS A 23 -1.14 11.60 -9.38
N GLU A 24 -1.64 12.83 -9.47
CA GLU A 24 -1.12 13.85 -10.38
C GLU A 24 0.31 14.28 -10.05
N LYS A 25 0.78 13.97 -8.84
CA LYS A 25 2.14 14.32 -8.38
C LYS A 25 3.14 13.19 -8.58
N LEU A 26 2.71 12.05 -9.12
CA LEU A 26 3.58 10.89 -9.28
C LEU A 26 4.62 11.12 -10.37
N ARG A 27 5.76 10.44 -10.21
CA ARG A 27 6.91 10.55 -11.09
C ARG A 27 7.05 9.32 -11.98
N GLU A 28 8.00 9.35 -12.91
CA GLU A 28 8.27 8.23 -13.81
C GLU A 28 8.75 6.96 -13.09
N THR A 29 9.27 7.10 -11.86
CA THR A 29 9.67 5.97 -11.02
C THR A 29 8.52 5.37 -10.25
N ASP A 30 7.33 5.94 -10.34
CA ASP A 30 6.13 5.45 -9.66
C ASP A 30 5.30 4.60 -10.62
N ILE A 31 4.85 3.44 -10.16
CA ILE A 31 4.07 2.50 -10.95
C ILE A 31 2.79 2.18 -10.20
N ILE A 32 1.65 2.33 -10.86
CA ILE A 32 0.35 2.01 -10.29
C ILE A 32 -0.13 0.68 -10.84
N HIS A 33 -0.41 -0.26 -9.95
CA HIS A 33 -1.09 -1.51 -10.27
C HIS A 33 -2.50 -1.43 -9.73
N LEU A 34 -3.48 -1.35 -10.61
CA LEU A 34 -4.89 -1.24 -10.26
C LEU A 34 -5.55 -2.61 -10.35
N PHE A 35 -6.05 -3.10 -9.21
CA PHE A 35 -6.78 -4.37 -9.15
C PHE A 35 -8.28 -4.07 -9.08
N TYR A 36 -9.01 -4.49 -10.11
CA TYR A 36 -10.45 -4.22 -10.22
C TYR A 36 -11.23 -5.49 -10.54
N THR A 37 -12.51 -5.47 -10.22
CA THR A 37 -13.44 -6.56 -10.52
C THR A 37 -14.56 -6.06 -11.44
N ASP A 38 -15.47 -6.95 -11.85
CA ASP A 38 -16.65 -6.56 -12.62
C ASP A 38 -17.54 -5.58 -11.84
N ASN A 39 -17.45 -5.56 -10.51
CA ASN A 39 -18.21 -4.62 -9.67
C ASN A 39 -17.56 -3.24 -9.58
N SER A 40 -16.34 -3.06 -10.06
CA SER A 40 -15.57 -1.83 -9.89
C SER A 40 -14.86 -1.41 -11.19
N ARG A 41 -15.54 -1.48 -12.33
CA ARG A 41 -14.96 -1.20 -13.64
C ARG A 41 -14.91 0.28 -14.02
N LYS A 42 -15.60 1.14 -13.28
CA LYS A 42 -15.69 2.56 -13.62
C LYS A 42 -14.55 3.33 -12.94
N ILE A 43 -13.90 4.19 -13.70
CA ILE A 43 -12.84 5.04 -13.19
C ILE A 43 -13.13 6.49 -13.58
N ASP A 44 -12.73 7.43 -12.74
CA ASP A 44 -12.84 8.85 -13.01
C ASP A 44 -11.88 9.20 -14.17
N LEU A 45 -12.41 9.86 -15.19
CA LEU A 45 -11.62 10.25 -16.36
C LEU A 45 -10.48 11.22 -16.02
N ASP A 46 -10.63 12.00 -14.95
CA ASP A 46 -9.56 12.88 -14.51
C ASP A 46 -8.31 12.11 -14.11
N ILE A 47 -8.47 10.91 -13.58
CA ILE A 47 -7.35 10.03 -13.24
C ILE A 47 -6.61 9.59 -14.51
N ILE A 48 -7.34 9.20 -15.53
CA ILE A 48 -6.76 8.79 -16.81
C ILE A 48 -6.05 9.98 -17.46
N ASN A 49 -6.65 11.16 -17.37
CA ASN A 49 -6.10 12.36 -17.97
C ASN A 49 -4.81 12.82 -17.27
N ASP A 50 -4.74 12.66 -15.95
CA ASP A 50 -3.57 13.12 -15.19
C ASP A 50 -3.30 12.20 -13.99
N HIS A 51 -2.34 11.30 -14.16
CA HIS A 51 -1.75 10.54 -13.06
C HIS A 51 -0.24 10.79 -12.98
N GLY A 52 0.15 12.03 -13.31
CA GLY A 52 1.53 12.45 -13.33
C GLY A 52 2.29 11.74 -14.44
N GLU A 53 3.52 11.36 -14.16
CA GLU A 53 4.38 10.63 -15.09
C GLU A 53 4.40 9.13 -14.78
N SER A 54 3.50 8.67 -13.91
CA SER A 54 3.45 7.27 -13.48
C SER A 54 2.98 6.35 -14.60
N LYS A 55 3.40 5.09 -14.50
CA LYS A 55 2.87 4.02 -15.36
C LYS A 55 1.65 3.41 -14.66
N LEU A 56 0.56 3.26 -15.41
CA LEU A 56 -0.67 2.66 -14.89
C LEU A 56 -0.89 1.31 -15.56
N ILE A 57 -0.93 0.25 -14.74
CA ILE A 57 -1.18 -1.11 -15.20
C ILE A 57 -2.45 -1.61 -14.49
N THR A 58 -3.39 -2.13 -15.26
CA THR A 58 -4.65 -2.63 -14.70
C THR A 58 -4.67 -4.15 -14.69
N HIS A 59 -5.24 -4.70 -13.62
CA HIS A 59 -5.41 -6.13 -13.44
C HIS A 59 -6.87 -6.42 -13.12
N LYS A 60 -7.53 -7.14 -14.00
CA LYS A 60 -8.91 -7.59 -13.75
C LYS A 60 -8.84 -8.89 -12.95
N VAL A 61 -9.52 -8.92 -11.80
CA VAL A 61 -9.57 -10.11 -10.94
C VAL A 61 -11.01 -10.60 -10.85
N PRO A 62 -11.21 -11.91 -10.62
CA PRO A 62 -12.57 -12.45 -10.48
C PRO A 62 -13.31 -11.84 -9.29
N THR A 63 -14.63 -11.70 -9.43
CA THR A 63 -15.49 -11.33 -8.31
C THR A 63 -15.61 -12.49 -7.33
N GLY A 64 -15.81 -12.18 -6.07
CA GLY A 64 -15.98 -13.20 -5.03
C GLY A 64 -15.39 -12.72 -3.71
N ASN A 65 -15.76 -13.40 -2.63
CA ASN A 65 -15.26 -13.08 -1.30
C ASN A 65 -13.74 -13.23 -1.27
N GLN A 66 -13.04 -12.14 -0.93
CA GLN A 66 -11.59 -12.10 -0.76
C GLN A 66 -10.76 -12.36 -2.03
N SER A 67 -11.39 -12.44 -3.21
CA SER A 67 -10.67 -12.71 -4.44
C SER A 67 -9.67 -11.61 -4.77
N ALA A 68 -10.08 -10.35 -4.65
CA ALA A 68 -9.19 -9.21 -4.90
C ALA A 68 -8.02 -9.20 -3.92
N ASP A 69 -8.26 -9.50 -2.64
CA ASP A 69 -7.23 -9.54 -1.61
C ASP A 69 -6.18 -10.61 -1.90
N MET A 70 -6.62 -11.79 -2.29
CA MET A 70 -5.71 -12.90 -2.62
C MET A 70 -4.87 -12.58 -3.84
N HIS A 71 -5.46 -12.00 -4.88
CA HIS A 71 -4.73 -11.65 -6.09
C HIS A 71 -3.72 -10.53 -5.83
N LEU A 72 -4.13 -9.50 -5.10
CA LEU A 72 -3.24 -8.39 -4.74
C LEU A 72 -2.10 -8.87 -3.85
N GLY A 73 -2.39 -9.70 -2.84
CA GLY A 73 -1.38 -10.26 -1.95
C GLY A 73 -0.39 -11.17 -2.68
N SER A 74 -0.87 -11.98 -3.61
CA SER A 74 -0.01 -12.83 -4.44
C SER A 74 0.89 -11.99 -5.35
N TYR A 75 0.35 -10.94 -5.94
CA TYR A 75 1.12 -10.04 -6.79
C TYR A 75 2.18 -9.27 -6.00
N LEU A 76 1.87 -8.91 -4.76
CA LEU A 76 2.82 -8.29 -3.85
C LEU A 76 4.06 -9.18 -3.67
N GLY A 77 3.86 -10.46 -3.40
CA GLY A 77 4.95 -11.42 -3.29
C GLY A 77 5.77 -11.55 -4.57
N TYR A 78 5.09 -11.59 -5.71
CA TYR A 78 5.73 -11.63 -7.02
C TYR A 78 6.61 -10.39 -7.27
N LEU A 79 6.12 -9.20 -6.94
CA LEU A 79 6.90 -7.96 -7.07
C LEU A 79 8.15 -7.98 -6.20
N ILE A 80 8.01 -8.42 -4.96
CA ILE A 80 9.15 -8.50 -4.04
C ILE A 80 10.22 -9.42 -4.61
N GLY A 81 9.84 -10.60 -5.08
CA GLY A 81 10.78 -11.58 -5.59
C GLY A 81 11.40 -11.20 -6.92
N LYS A 82 10.68 -10.48 -7.77
CA LYS A 82 11.15 -10.17 -9.13
C LYS A 82 11.78 -8.79 -9.27
N GLU A 83 11.18 -7.78 -8.66
CA GLU A 83 11.57 -6.40 -8.91
C GLU A 83 12.40 -5.78 -7.78
N CYS A 84 12.34 -6.35 -6.59
CA CYS A 84 12.96 -5.76 -5.41
C CYS A 84 14.25 -6.46 -4.97
N THR A 85 14.86 -7.25 -5.85
CA THR A 85 16.08 -8.00 -5.54
C THR A 85 17.36 -7.36 -6.06
N GLY A 86 17.27 -6.24 -6.80
CA GLY A 86 18.43 -5.55 -7.34
C GLY A 86 19.22 -4.81 -6.27
N GLN A 87 20.55 -4.85 -6.38
CA GLN A 87 21.42 -4.17 -5.41
C GLN A 87 21.40 -2.65 -5.55
N ASP A 88 21.11 -2.16 -6.77
CA ASP A 88 21.14 -0.72 -7.08
C ASP A 88 19.73 -0.08 -7.05
N GLU A 89 18.70 -0.86 -6.81
CA GLU A 89 17.33 -0.38 -6.77
C GLU A 89 16.72 -0.61 -5.40
N GLU A 90 16.08 0.41 -4.85
CA GLU A 90 15.29 0.31 -3.64
C GLU A 90 13.82 0.29 -4.03
N CYS A 91 13.09 -0.73 -3.55
CA CYS A 91 11.67 -0.85 -3.79
C CYS A 91 10.88 -0.35 -2.60
N LYS A 92 9.89 0.47 -2.88
CA LYS A 92 8.87 0.86 -1.92
C LYS A 92 7.53 0.39 -2.47
N ILE A 93 6.77 -0.32 -1.66
CA ILE A 93 5.45 -0.82 -2.06
C ILE A 93 4.39 -0.25 -1.12
N VAL A 94 3.35 0.32 -1.69
CA VAL A 94 2.25 0.91 -0.94
C VAL A 94 0.96 0.22 -1.37
N VAL A 95 0.31 -0.47 -0.45
CA VAL A 95 -1.00 -1.07 -0.68
C VAL A 95 -2.05 -0.01 -0.39
N ILE A 96 -2.91 0.29 -1.36
CA ILE A 96 -3.97 1.28 -1.21
C ILE A 96 -5.28 0.53 -0.93
N SER A 97 -5.66 0.48 0.33
CA SER A 97 -6.87 -0.19 0.80
C SER A 97 -7.20 0.25 2.23
N LYS A 98 -8.47 0.21 2.58
CA LYS A 98 -8.93 0.41 3.96
C LYS A 98 -8.95 -0.91 4.73
N ASP A 99 -8.74 -2.03 4.06
CA ASP A 99 -8.81 -3.35 4.67
C ASP A 99 -7.55 -3.62 5.49
N THR A 100 -7.73 -3.71 6.81
CA THR A 100 -6.62 -3.98 7.75
C THR A 100 -6.10 -5.42 7.64
N GLY A 101 -6.80 -6.30 6.92
CA GLY A 101 -6.32 -7.66 6.67
C GLY A 101 -4.98 -7.70 5.93
N PHE A 102 -4.70 -6.69 5.11
CA PHE A 102 -3.41 -6.59 4.44
C PHE A 102 -2.24 -6.36 5.41
N ASP A 103 -2.49 -5.87 6.61
CA ASP A 103 -1.43 -5.60 7.58
C ASP A 103 -0.67 -6.88 7.96
N HIS A 104 -1.34 -8.04 7.97
CA HIS A 104 -0.68 -9.32 8.24
C HIS A 104 0.35 -9.68 7.17
N ILE A 105 -0.01 -9.51 5.91
CA ILE A 105 0.89 -9.79 4.77
C ILE A 105 2.06 -8.80 4.77
N ILE A 106 1.76 -7.54 5.06
CA ILE A 106 2.78 -6.48 5.11
C ILE A 106 3.81 -6.78 6.20
N GLU A 107 3.37 -7.16 7.39
CA GLU A 107 4.27 -7.49 8.49
C GLU A 107 5.13 -8.72 8.19
N PHE A 108 4.55 -9.73 7.52
CA PHE A 108 5.29 -10.91 7.09
C PHE A 108 6.47 -10.52 6.19
N TRP A 109 6.23 -9.71 5.16
CA TRP A 109 7.28 -9.33 4.22
C TRP A 109 8.30 -8.38 4.82
N LYS A 110 7.90 -7.51 5.74
CA LYS A 110 8.85 -6.65 6.46
C LYS A 110 9.84 -7.45 7.28
N ALA A 111 9.40 -8.57 7.84
CA ALA A 111 10.27 -9.44 8.64
C ALA A 111 11.20 -10.28 7.78
N GLU A 112 10.74 -10.75 6.61
CA GLU A 112 11.49 -11.66 5.75
C GLU A 112 12.45 -10.96 4.79
N GLU A 113 12.07 -9.78 4.30
CA GLU A 113 12.84 -9.06 3.30
C GLU A 113 13.07 -7.61 3.72
N ASN A 114 14.15 -7.03 3.26
CA ASN A 114 14.46 -5.62 3.54
C ASN A 114 13.73 -4.70 2.55
N VAL A 115 12.40 -4.83 2.51
CA VAL A 115 11.54 -4.07 1.61
C VAL A 115 10.68 -3.11 2.42
N LYS A 116 10.52 -1.90 1.93
CA LYS A 116 9.64 -0.90 2.54
C LYS A 116 8.22 -1.10 2.02
N ILE A 117 7.34 -1.59 2.88
CA ILE A 117 5.94 -1.85 2.54
C ILE A 117 5.05 -1.13 3.53
N SER A 118 4.00 -0.49 3.05
CA SER A 118 3.02 0.18 3.88
C SER A 118 1.62 0.07 3.28
N ARG A 119 0.60 0.38 4.07
CA ARG A 119 -0.78 0.49 3.63
C ARG A 119 -1.24 1.93 3.82
N ASN A 120 -1.85 2.49 2.78
CA ASN A 120 -2.50 3.80 2.82
C ASN A 120 -3.93 3.65 2.30
N GLU A 121 -4.77 4.60 2.60
CA GLU A 121 -6.13 4.62 2.06
C GLU A 121 -6.21 5.35 0.72
N LYS A 122 -5.20 6.16 0.40
CA LYS A 122 -5.06 6.88 -0.87
C LYS A 122 -3.60 7.19 -1.14
N ILE A 123 -3.26 7.51 -2.38
CA ILE A 123 -1.87 7.75 -2.78
C ILE A 123 -1.24 8.89 -1.98
N SER A 124 -1.95 10.00 -1.78
CA SER A 124 -1.46 11.15 -1.01
C SER A 124 -1.63 11.01 0.50
N GLY A 125 -2.16 9.88 0.95
CA GLY A 125 -2.44 9.69 2.37
C GLY A 125 -1.20 9.47 3.21
N LYS A 126 -1.31 9.70 4.51
CA LYS A 126 -0.28 9.30 5.46
C LYS A 126 -0.25 7.79 5.56
N GLN A 127 0.94 7.24 5.79
CA GLN A 127 1.10 5.82 6.03
C GLN A 127 0.25 5.38 7.21
N VAL A 128 -0.61 4.36 6.99
CA VAL A 128 -1.39 3.76 8.07
C VAL A 128 -0.50 2.76 8.80
N GLN A 129 -0.50 2.81 10.14
CA GLN A 129 0.28 1.90 10.95
C GLN A 129 -0.32 0.51 10.92
N THR A 130 0.54 -0.52 10.91
CA THR A 130 0.09 -1.89 11.04
C THR A 130 -0.43 -2.14 12.46
N ARG A 131 -1.23 -3.21 12.65
CA ARG A 131 -1.78 -3.58 13.95
C ARG A 131 -0.70 -3.70 15.02
N LYS A 132 0.45 -4.28 14.69
CA LYS A 132 1.55 -4.47 15.62
C LYS A 132 2.16 -3.14 16.07
N GLN A 133 2.31 -2.18 15.16
CA GLN A 133 2.80 -0.84 15.46
C GLN A 133 1.84 -0.07 16.37
N VAL A 134 0.55 -0.15 16.11
CA VAL A 134 -0.48 0.49 16.94
C VAL A 134 -0.47 -0.06 18.37
N LYS A 135 -0.38 -1.39 18.55
CA LYS A 135 -0.29 -2.01 19.87
C LYS A 135 0.94 -1.55 20.64
N LYS A 136 2.10 -1.45 19.99
CA LYS A 136 3.33 -0.96 20.63
C LYS A 136 3.22 0.49 21.09
N GLN A 137 2.61 1.35 20.29
CA GLN A 137 2.41 2.75 20.66
C GLN A 137 1.44 2.89 21.85
N THR A 138 0.36 2.15 21.85
CA THR A 138 -0.61 2.18 22.95
C THR A 138 0.03 1.75 24.27
N SER A 139 0.87 0.73 24.25
CA SER A 139 1.61 0.27 25.44
C SER A 139 2.57 1.34 25.94
N LYS A 140 3.31 2.01 25.05
CA LYS A 140 4.24 3.09 25.43
C LYS A 140 3.52 4.29 26.01
N GLU A 141 2.35 4.64 25.50
CA GLU A 141 1.54 5.73 26.03
C GLU A 141 1.00 5.42 27.42
N LYS A 142 0.55 4.20 27.68
CA LYS A 142 0.11 3.75 29.00
C LYS A 142 1.26 3.81 30.00
N ASP A 143 2.44 3.36 29.61
CA ASP A 143 3.63 3.42 30.49
C ASP A 143 4.03 4.86 30.82
N ARG A 144 3.92 5.78 29.86
CA ARG A 144 4.15 7.21 30.10
C ARG A 144 3.18 7.81 31.09
N GLN A 145 1.89 7.50 30.94
CA GLN A 145 0.85 8.01 31.82
C GLN A 145 1.04 7.51 33.25
N LEU A 146 1.43 6.25 33.41
CA LEU A 146 1.74 5.68 34.72
C LEU A 146 2.96 6.35 35.38
N ALA A 147 4.01 6.64 34.59
CA ALA A 147 5.20 7.32 35.09
C ALA A 147 4.89 8.76 35.53
N GLU A 148 4.03 9.47 34.80
CA GLU A 148 3.61 10.83 35.15
C GLU A 148 2.75 10.86 36.41
N GLN A 149 1.94 9.84 36.65
CA GLN A 149 1.13 9.73 37.88
C GLN A 149 1.96 9.41 39.11
N THR A 150 3.11 8.73 38.99
CA THR A 150 3.97 8.38 40.12
C THR A 150 4.92 9.51 40.54
N ASP A 151 5.14 10.50 39.69
CA ASP A 151 6.00 11.66 40.00
C ASP A 151 5.24 12.79 40.72
N GLN A 152 3.97 12.57 41.07
CA GLN A 152 3.17 13.49 41.89
C GLN A 152 3.03 12.91 43.29
#